data_6c4976e2890456feb9208ca36b7abcf2
#
_entry.id   6c4976e2890456feb9208ca36b7abcf2
#
_cell.length_a   1.000
_cell.length_b   1.000
_cell.length_c   1.000
_cell.angle_alpha   90.00
_cell.angle_beta   90.00
_cell.angle_gamma   90.00
#
_symmetry.space_group_name_H-M   'P 1'
#
loop_
_entity.id
_entity.type
_entity.pdbx_description
1 polymer ?
#
loop_
_entity_poly.entity_id
_entity_poly.type
_entity_poly.pdbx_seq_one_letter_code
_entity_poly.pdbx_strand_id
1 'polypeptide(L)'
;MNKIDLLDSIVATFSLINRADAFRAFQKRLKGENILLAHLCETGGKSTPGALAQFLDVTAARVTAIIHALEHKDLVERLSNGADKRKVIVQITEKGKTVVEGIKTEALHHSEMLMKKIGESDTHEFLRIMNKIIEIEKGGGENAESNAPQSGKEEVNNDE
;
A
#
# COMPACT_ATOMS: atom_id res chain seq x y z
N MET A 1 -30.82 -15.96 -5.18
CA MET A 1 -30.28 -14.80 -4.45
C MET A 1 -30.41 -13.58 -5.36
N ASN A 2 -31.14 -12.55 -4.98
CA ASN A 2 -31.26 -11.36 -5.80
C ASN A 2 -30.00 -10.48 -5.68
N LYS A 3 -29.89 -9.40 -6.49
CA LYS A 3 -28.69 -8.55 -6.52
C LYS A 3 -28.46 -7.83 -5.17
N ILE A 4 -29.52 -7.49 -4.45
CA ILE A 4 -29.47 -6.80 -3.15
C ILE A 4 -28.93 -7.75 -2.09
N ASP A 5 -29.47 -8.98 -2.03
CA ASP A 5 -29.01 -10.02 -1.08
C ASP A 5 -27.52 -10.35 -1.29
N LEU A 6 -27.05 -10.31 -2.56
CA LEU A 6 -25.64 -10.53 -2.87
C LEU A 6 -24.75 -9.39 -2.34
N LEU A 7 -25.14 -8.14 -2.54
CA LEU A 7 -24.41 -6.98 -2.04
C LEU A 7 -24.33 -6.97 -0.51
N ASP A 8 -25.46 -7.22 0.16
CA ASP A 8 -25.50 -7.32 1.63
C ASP A 8 -24.60 -8.44 2.16
N SER A 9 -24.58 -9.58 1.47
CA SER A 9 -23.68 -10.70 1.81
C SER A 9 -22.20 -10.33 1.67
N ILE A 10 -21.84 -9.58 0.61
CA ILE A 10 -20.47 -9.09 0.41
C ILE A 10 -20.07 -8.17 1.56
N VAL A 11 -20.89 -7.16 1.89
CA VAL A 11 -20.61 -6.20 2.97
C VAL A 11 -20.47 -6.91 4.31
N ALA A 12 -21.39 -7.83 4.62
CA ALA A 12 -21.35 -8.62 5.85
C ALA A 12 -20.06 -9.48 5.93
N THR A 13 -19.68 -10.13 4.83
CA THR A 13 -18.46 -10.95 4.75
C THR A 13 -17.20 -10.12 4.97
N PHE A 14 -17.08 -8.95 4.32
CA PHE A 14 -15.96 -8.04 4.56
C PHE A 14 -15.89 -7.57 6.02
N SER A 15 -17.04 -7.29 6.64
CA SER A 15 -17.11 -6.90 8.04
C SER A 15 -16.64 -8.03 8.98
N LEU A 16 -16.97 -9.27 8.68
CA LEU A 16 -16.53 -10.45 9.44
C LEU A 16 -15.02 -10.70 9.24
N ILE A 17 -14.51 -10.61 8.00
CA ILE A 17 -13.08 -10.74 7.71
C ILE A 17 -12.28 -9.71 8.50
N ASN A 18 -12.71 -8.45 8.53
CA ASN A 18 -12.02 -7.39 9.27
C ASN A 18 -11.97 -7.64 10.79
N ARG A 19 -12.88 -8.43 11.34
CA ARG A 19 -12.89 -8.82 12.76
C ARG A 19 -12.07 -10.08 13.04
N ALA A 20 -11.73 -10.86 12.03
CA ALA A 20 -10.97 -12.09 12.19
C ALA A 20 -9.54 -11.80 12.68
N ASP A 21 -9.08 -12.52 13.70
CA ASP A 21 -7.77 -12.31 14.33
C ASP A 21 -6.62 -12.48 13.33
N ALA A 22 -6.74 -13.46 12.43
CA ALA A 22 -5.76 -13.71 11.38
C ALA A 22 -5.65 -12.51 10.42
N PHE A 23 -6.77 -11.89 10.06
CA PHE A 23 -6.79 -10.72 9.18
C PHE A 23 -6.27 -9.48 9.89
N ARG A 24 -6.60 -9.29 11.17
CA ARG A 24 -6.02 -8.20 11.99
C ARG A 24 -4.50 -8.36 12.15
N ALA A 25 -4.01 -9.57 12.34
CA ALA A 25 -2.57 -9.84 12.38
C ALA A 25 -1.91 -9.54 11.03
N PHE A 26 -2.56 -9.87 9.92
CA PHE A 26 -2.11 -9.51 8.57
C PHE A 26 -2.09 -7.99 8.36
N GLN A 27 -3.17 -7.27 8.70
CA GLN A 27 -3.22 -5.80 8.63
C GLN A 27 -2.14 -5.13 9.50
N LYS A 28 -1.84 -5.69 10.69
CA LYS A 28 -0.76 -5.18 11.54
C LYS A 28 0.61 -5.27 10.86
N ARG A 29 0.81 -6.26 10.00
CA ARG A 29 2.03 -6.43 9.19
C ARG A 29 2.09 -5.47 8.01
N LEU A 30 0.93 -5.07 7.47
CA LEU A 30 0.80 -4.03 6.44
C LEU A 30 0.87 -2.60 7.02
N LYS A 31 1.45 -2.39 8.20
CA LYS A 31 1.71 -1.04 8.70
C LYS A 31 2.70 -0.33 7.81
N GLY A 32 2.57 0.98 7.69
CA GLY A 32 3.40 1.81 6.85
C GLY A 32 4.91 1.61 7.06
N GLU A 33 5.36 1.29 8.28
CA GLU A 33 6.75 0.93 8.58
C GLU A 33 7.22 -0.31 7.80
N ASN A 34 6.44 -1.39 7.83
CA ASN A 34 6.80 -2.65 7.17
C ASN A 34 6.74 -2.53 5.64
N ILE A 35 5.75 -1.80 5.13
CA ILE A 35 5.60 -1.52 3.70
C ILE A 35 6.79 -0.70 3.21
N LEU A 36 7.20 0.32 3.98
CA LEU A 36 8.35 1.16 3.64
C LEU A 36 9.64 0.34 3.61
N LEU A 37 9.87 -0.53 4.61
CA LEU A 37 11.05 -1.40 4.65
C LEU A 37 11.07 -2.38 3.47
N ALA A 38 9.93 -3.02 3.16
CA ALA A 38 9.81 -3.93 2.02
C ALA A 38 10.12 -3.21 0.70
N HIS A 39 9.54 -2.02 0.49
CA HIS A 39 9.80 -1.20 -0.68
C HIS A 39 11.28 -0.82 -0.82
N LEU A 40 11.95 -0.44 0.27
CA LEU A 40 13.38 -0.17 0.24
C LEU A 40 14.18 -1.41 -0.19
N CYS A 41 13.84 -2.61 0.30
CA CYS A 41 14.50 -3.85 -0.13
C CYS A 41 14.35 -4.09 -1.64
N GLU A 42 13.15 -3.86 -2.18
CA GLU A 42 12.83 -4.10 -3.59
C GLU A 42 13.46 -3.08 -4.55
N THR A 43 13.69 -1.85 -4.07
CA THR A 43 14.20 -0.73 -4.88
C THR A 43 15.69 -0.43 -4.70
N GLY A 44 16.48 -1.42 -4.27
CA GLY A 44 17.93 -1.29 -4.14
C GLY A 44 18.40 -0.69 -2.80
N GLY A 45 17.57 -0.68 -1.80
CA GLY A 45 17.92 -0.35 -0.41
C GLY A 45 17.93 1.13 -0.07
N LYS A 46 17.68 2.02 -1.03
CA LYS A 46 17.76 3.48 -0.86
C LYS A 46 16.61 4.20 -1.53
N SER A 47 16.11 5.27 -0.88
CA SER A 47 15.11 6.14 -1.48
C SER A 47 15.14 7.54 -0.84
N THR A 48 14.42 8.50 -1.42
CA THR A 48 14.22 9.82 -0.82
C THR A 48 12.93 9.86 -0.02
N PRO A 49 12.81 10.69 1.04
CA PRO A 49 11.55 10.85 1.78
C PRO A 49 10.37 11.23 0.88
N GLY A 50 10.61 12.05 -0.16
CA GLY A 50 9.57 12.43 -1.12
C GLY A 50 9.05 11.26 -1.95
N ALA A 51 9.95 10.42 -2.49
CA ALA A 51 9.56 9.21 -3.22
C ALA A 51 8.82 8.21 -2.32
N LEU A 52 9.25 8.07 -1.06
CA LEU A 52 8.58 7.22 -0.08
C LEU A 52 7.17 7.74 0.29
N ALA A 53 6.99 9.08 0.39
CA ALA A 53 5.68 9.68 0.62
C ALA A 53 4.72 9.41 -0.53
N GLN A 54 5.20 9.56 -1.77
CA GLN A 54 4.44 9.25 -2.98
C GLN A 54 4.10 7.77 -3.07
N PHE A 55 5.04 6.87 -2.81
CA PHE A 55 4.81 5.42 -2.83
C PHE A 55 3.75 4.97 -1.82
N LEU A 56 3.79 5.54 -0.59
CA LEU A 56 2.84 5.20 0.48
C LEU A 56 1.51 5.94 0.37
N ASP A 57 1.38 6.89 -0.57
CA ASP A 57 0.24 7.78 -0.69
C ASP A 57 -0.08 8.50 0.63
N VAL A 58 0.94 9.09 1.25
CA VAL A 58 0.83 9.80 2.53
C VAL A 58 1.51 11.17 2.47
N THR A 59 1.17 12.04 3.43
CA THR A 59 1.80 13.35 3.57
C THR A 59 3.29 13.25 3.93
N ALA A 60 4.08 14.28 3.58
CA ALA A 60 5.49 14.41 3.97
C ALA A 60 5.70 14.32 5.49
N ALA A 61 4.78 14.87 6.28
CA ALA A 61 4.81 14.77 7.73
C ALA A 61 4.66 13.32 8.21
N ARG A 62 3.73 12.56 7.60
CA ARG A 62 3.49 11.16 7.94
C ARG A 62 4.69 10.28 7.61
N VAL A 63 5.27 10.42 6.42
CA VAL A 63 6.46 9.63 6.04
C VAL A 63 7.64 9.97 6.94
N THR A 64 7.83 11.24 7.31
CA THR A 64 8.87 11.66 8.24
C THR A 64 8.73 10.96 9.60
N ALA A 65 7.51 10.88 10.12
CA ALA A 65 7.25 10.16 11.38
C ALA A 65 7.56 8.66 11.27
N ILE A 66 7.20 8.02 10.13
CA ILE A 66 7.51 6.61 9.88
C ILE A 66 9.03 6.40 9.82
N ILE A 67 9.76 7.22 9.06
CA ILE A 67 11.22 7.13 8.95
C ILE A 67 11.87 7.30 10.33
N HIS A 68 11.45 8.28 11.11
CA HIS A 68 11.98 8.51 12.46
C HIS A 68 11.75 7.29 13.38
N ALA A 69 10.57 6.66 13.32
CA ALA A 69 10.28 5.46 14.09
C ALA A 69 11.18 4.27 13.66
N LEU A 70 11.49 4.15 12.37
CA LEU A 70 12.39 3.13 11.85
C LEU A 70 13.86 3.39 12.20
N GLU A 71 14.30 4.66 12.18
CA GLU A 71 15.64 5.07 12.65
C GLU A 71 15.83 4.73 14.13
N HIS A 72 14.82 5.01 14.96
CA HIS A 72 14.89 4.70 16.40
C HIS A 72 15.00 3.19 16.69
N LYS A 73 14.61 2.36 15.73
CA LYS A 73 14.73 0.90 15.78
C LYS A 73 16.02 0.40 15.10
N ASP A 74 16.86 1.26 14.56
CA ASP A 74 18.04 0.96 13.74
C ASP A 74 17.71 0.16 12.47
N LEU A 75 16.52 0.32 11.89
CA LEU A 75 16.09 -0.40 10.69
C LEU A 75 16.38 0.36 9.40
N VAL A 76 16.50 1.67 9.50
CA VAL A 76 16.95 2.56 8.43
C VAL A 76 17.93 3.59 8.98
N GLU A 77 18.70 4.21 8.09
CA GLU A 77 19.58 5.34 8.39
C GLU A 77 19.39 6.46 7.38
N ARG A 78 19.63 7.71 7.78
CA ARG A 78 19.67 8.86 6.88
C ARG A 78 21.09 9.14 6.45
N LEU A 79 21.28 9.17 5.16
CA LEU A 79 22.55 9.59 4.56
C LEU A 79 22.38 11.02 4.02
N SER A 80 23.30 11.91 4.39
CA SER A 80 23.43 13.19 3.72
C SER A 80 24.26 13.01 2.46
N ASN A 81 23.75 13.47 1.31
CA ASN A 81 24.58 13.46 0.10
C ASN A 81 25.68 14.52 0.27
N GLY A 82 26.94 14.07 0.35
CA GLY A 82 28.08 14.93 0.70
C GLY A 82 28.27 16.18 -0.17
N ALA A 83 27.71 16.21 -1.39
CA ALA A 83 27.74 17.34 -2.30
C ALA A 83 26.54 18.29 -2.12
N ASP A 84 25.40 17.81 -1.62
CA ASP A 84 24.20 18.61 -1.37
C ASP A 84 23.53 18.15 -0.07
N LYS A 85 23.82 18.83 1.00
CA LYS A 85 23.24 18.59 2.36
C LYS A 85 21.71 18.70 2.40
N ARG A 86 21.07 19.20 1.32
CA ARG A 86 19.60 19.30 1.20
C ARG A 86 18.95 18.00 0.73
N LYS A 87 19.72 17.07 0.17
CA LYS A 87 19.20 15.78 -0.32
C LYS A 87 19.44 14.70 0.72
N VAL A 88 18.43 14.43 1.51
CA VAL A 88 18.39 13.29 2.44
C VAL A 88 18.05 12.02 1.67
N ILE A 89 18.84 10.97 1.86
CA ILE A 89 18.58 9.61 1.37
C ILE A 89 18.31 8.73 2.58
N VAL A 90 17.24 7.97 2.53
CA VAL A 90 16.92 6.93 3.52
C VAL A 90 17.46 5.60 3.00
N GLN A 91 18.29 4.95 3.77
CA GLN A 91 18.86 3.64 3.45
C GLN A 91 18.41 2.61 4.47
N ILE A 92 18.05 1.42 4.00
CA ILE A 92 17.76 0.28 4.88
C ILE A 92 19.07 -0.30 5.44
N THR A 93 19.08 -0.66 6.71
CA THR A 93 20.21 -1.33 7.37
C THR A 93 20.16 -2.84 7.17
N GLU A 94 21.23 -3.57 7.50
CA GLU A 94 21.21 -5.04 7.52
C GLU A 94 20.18 -5.59 8.52
N LYS A 95 20.01 -4.92 9.67
CA LYS A 95 18.95 -5.24 10.64
C LYS A 95 17.57 -5.06 10.02
N GLY A 96 17.36 -3.98 9.25
CA GLY A 96 16.11 -3.74 8.52
C GLY A 96 15.81 -4.83 7.50
N LYS A 97 16.82 -5.28 6.73
CA LYS A 97 16.68 -6.39 5.78
C LYS A 97 16.29 -7.70 6.48
N THR A 98 16.93 -8.01 7.61
CA THR A 98 16.58 -9.18 8.42
C THR A 98 15.13 -9.14 8.90
N VAL A 99 14.63 -7.98 9.29
CA VAL A 99 13.21 -7.81 9.69
C VAL A 99 12.28 -8.06 8.50
N VAL A 100 12.62 -7.55 7.31
CA VAL A 100 11.83 -7.80 6.08
C VAL A 100 11.77 -9.29 5.75
N GLU A 101 12.89 -10.00 5.80
CA GLU A 101 12.92 -11.45 5.57
C GLU A 101 12.09 -12.23 6.61
N GLY A 102 12.12 -11.82 7.87
CA GLY A 102 11.25 -12.39 8.90
C GLY A 102 9.77 -12.19 8.60
N ILE A 103 9.36 -10.96 8.21
CA ILE A 103 7.97 -10.65 7.81
C ILE A 103 7.55 -11.50 6.61
N LYS A 104 8.42 -11.66 5.61
CA LYS A 104 8.16 -12.46 4.41
C LYS A 104 7.98 -13.94 4.77
N THR A 105 8.86 -14.49 5.59
CA THR A 105 8.80 -15.89 6.05
C THR A 105 7.50 -16.15 6.81
N GLU A 106 7.11 -15.26 7.72
CA GLU A 106 5.84 -15.36 8.43
C GLU A 106 4.62 -15.27 7.49
N ALA A 107 4.67 -14.38 6.50
CA ALA A 107 3.59 -14.24 5.52
C ALA A 107 3.43 -15.53 4.70
N LEU A 108 4.54 -16.13 4.24
CA LEU A 108 4.52 -17.41 3.53
C LEU A 108 3.93 -18.53 4.39
N HIS A 109 4.35 -18.64 5.65
CA HIS A 109 3.82 -19.65 6.57
C HIS A 109 2.30 -19.51 6.78
N HIS A 110 1.80 -18.29 6.98
CA HIS A 110 0.36 -18.05 7.10
C HIS A 110 -0.40 -18.36 5.82
N SER A 111 0.17 -18.03 4.66
CA SER A 111 -0.44 -18.34 3.36
C SER A 111 -0.52 -19.86 3.15
N GLU A 112 0.52 -20.60 3.50
CA GLU A 112 0.54 -22.05 3.45
C GLU A 112 -0.54 -22.67 4.37
N MET A 113 -0.64 -22.19 5.61
CA MET A 113 -1.66 -22.64 6.56
C MET A 113 -3.09 -22.35 6.06
N LEU A 114 -3.31 -21.21 5.43
CA LEU A 114 -4.60 -20.86 4.85
C LEU A 114 -4.91 -21.79 3.66
N MET A 115 -3.96 -21.95 2.73
CA MET A 115 -4.10 -22.82 1.58
C MET A 115 -4.44 -24.27 1.98
N LYS A 116 -3.78 -24.81 3.01
CA LYS A 116 -4.08 -26.15 3.55
C LYS A 116 -5.51 -26.27 4.08
N LYS A 117 -6.09 -25.19 4.60
CA LYS A 117 -7.46 -25.18 5.16
C LYS A 117 -8.54 -25.01 4.10
N ILE A 118 -8.34 -24.15 3.11
CA ILE A 118 -9.32 -23.89 2.05
C ILE A 118 -9.18 -24.82 0.84
N GLY A 119 -8.03 -25.45 0.69
CA GLY A 119 -7.71 -26.32 -0.45
C GLY A 119 -7.12 -25.56 -1.65
N GLU A 120 -6.46 -26.30 -2.52
CA GLU A 120 -5.72 -25.75 -3.66
C GLU A 120 -6.65 -25.09 -4.69
N SER A 121 -7.77 -25.76 -5.02
CA SER A 121 -8.75 -25.24 -5.99
C SER A 121 -9.31 -23.88 -5.57
N ASP A 122 -9.75 -23.75 -4.33
CA ASP A 122 -10.34 -22.51 -3.82
C ASP A 122 -9.28 -21.42 -3.65
N THR A 123 -8.03 -21.79 -3.38
CA THR A 123 -6.90 -20.87 -3.38
C THR A 123 -6.66 -20.27 -4.76
N HIS A 124 -6.68 -21.07 -5.82
CA HIS A 124 -6.56 -20.58 -7.20
C HIS A 124 -7.72 -19.67 -7.58
N GLU A 125 -8.96 -20.04 -7.23
CA GLU A 125 -10.14 -19.23 -7.51
C GLU A 125 -10.09 -17.89 -6.76
N PHE A 126 -9.66 -17.88 -5.50
CA PHE A 126 -9.44 -16.67 -4.71
C PHE A 126 -8.43 -15.74 -5.40
N LEU A 127 -7.26 -16.26 -5.81
CA LEU A 127 -6.24 -15.49 -6.51
C LEU A 127 -6.76 -14.94 -7.84
N ARG A 128 -7.52 -15.73 -8.60
CA ARG A 128 -8.14 -15.30 -9.85
C ARG A 128 -9.08 -14.11 -9.64
N ILE A 129 -9.93 -14.16 -8.61
CA ILE A 129 -10.87 -13.10 -8.27
C ILE A 129 -10.11 -11.85 -7.82
N MET A 130 -9.12 -12.00 -6.94
CA MET A 130 -8.31 -10.87 -6.44
C MET A 130 -7.57 -10.16 -7.57
N ASN A 131 -6.95 -10.90 -8.49
CA ASN A 131 -6.28 -10.31 -9.66
C ASN A 131 -7.25 -9.54 -10.55
N LYS A 132 -8.46 -10.07 -10.77
CA LYS A 132 -9.49 -9.37 -11.54
C LYS A 132 -9.91 -8.04 -10.87
N ILE A 133 -10.01 -7.99 -9.55
CA ILE A 133 -10.30 -6.76 -8.80
C ILE A 133 -9.16 -5.76 -9.00
N ILE A 134 -7.91 -6.19 -8.86
CA ILE A 134 -6.72 -5.35 -9.06
C ILE A 134 -6.66 -4.76 -10.48
N GLU A 135 -7.01 -5.54 -11.50
CA GLU A 135 -7.06 -5.06 -12.89
C GLU A 135 -8.14 -3.99 -13.09
N ILE A 136 -9.32 -4.17 -12.49
CA ILE A 136 -10.41 -3.18 -12.54
C ILE A 136 -9.97 -1.86 -11.88
N GLU A 137 -9.34 -1.92 -10.72
CA GLU A 137 -8.85 -0.73 -10.02
C GLU A 137 -7.77 0.00 -10.82
N LYS A 138 -6.85 -0.73 -11.45
CA LYS A 138 -5.82 -0.12 -12.32
C LYS A 138 -6.41 0.51 -13.58
N GLY A 139 -7.40 -0.11 -14.20
CA GLY A 139 -8.07 0.42 -15.39
C GLY A 139 -9.06 1.55 -15.10
N GLY A 140 -9.60 1.64 -13.88
CA GLY A 140 -10.50 2.70 -13.45
C GLY A 140 -9.80 4.05 -13.21
N GLY A 141 -8.49 4.05 -12.97
CA GLY A 141 -7.70 5.28 -12.76
C GLY A 141 -7.51 6.11 -14.03
N GLU A 142 -7.50 5.49 -15.22
CA GLU A 142 -7.31 6.21 -16.48
C GLU A 142 -8.55 6.97 -16.96
N ASN A 143 -9.75 6.66 -16.46
CA ASN A 143 -11.01 7.32 -16.88
C ASN A 143 -11.48 8.43 -15.96
N ALA A 144 -10.82 8.68 -14.82
CA ALA A 144 -11.23 9.72 -13.86
C ALA A 144 -10.76 11.13 -14.24
N GLU A 145 -9.74 11.26 -15.09
CA GLU A 145 -9.22 12.58 -15.49
C GLU A 145 -9.92 13.22 -16.71
N SER A 146 -10.79 12.48 -17.43
CA SER A 146 -11.44 13.01 -18.63
C SER A 146 -12.78 13.69 -18.41
N ASN A 147 -13.31 13.79 -17.17
CA ASN A 147 -14.65 14.33 -16.90
C ASN A 147 -14.63 15.53 -15.94
N ALA A 148 -13.70 16.47 -16.10
CA ALA A 148 -13.79 17.79 -15.51
C ALA A 148 -14.80 18.63 -16.33
N PRO A 149 -15.86 19.21 -15.74
CA PRO A 149 -16.77 20.06 -16.47
C PRO A 149 -16.04 21.35 -16.87
N GLN A 150 -15.98 21.63 -18.17
CA GLN A 150 -15.51 22.91 -18.66
C GLN A 150 -16.49 23.98 -18.19
N SER A 151 -16.10 24.79 -17.23
CA SER A 151 -16.82 25.99 -16.83
C SER A 151 -16.81 26.98 -18.01
N GLY A 152 -18.01 27.17 -18.59
CA GLY A 152 -18.24 28.13 -19.66
C GLY A 152 -17.84 29.54 -19.22
N LYS A 153 -17.01 30.17 -20.05
CA LYS A 153 -16.83 31.62 -20.01
C LYS A 153 -18.06 32.23 -20.68
N GLU A 154 -18.92 32.81 -19.89
CA GLU A 154 -19.90 33.80 -20.38
C GLU A 154 -19.13 35.08 -20.77
N GLU A 155 -19.07 35.35 -22.07
CA GLU A 155 -18.75 36.66 -22.59
C GLU A 155 -19.91 37.62 -22.27
N VAL A 156 -19.68 38.55 -21.39
CA VAL A 156 -20.55 39.71 -21.21
C VAL A 156 -20.17 40.73 -22.26
N ASN A 157 -20.94 40.77 -23.36
CA ASN A 157 -21.00 41.92 -24.24
C ASN A 157 -21.71 43.07 -23.52
N ASN A 158 -20.99 44.16 -23.30
CA ASN A 158 -21.56 45.48 -23.05
C ASN A 158 -21.38 46.36 -24.26
N ASP A 159 -22.41 46.46 -25.06
CA ASP A 159 -22.66 47.62 -25.95
C ASP A 159 -23.41 48.66 -25.08
N GLU A 160 -22.80 49.82 -24.87
CA GLU A 160 -23.30 51.19 -24.95
C GLU A 160 -22.21 52.18 -24.45
#